data_369ebf19e5d81660e9f0c93994dd91d9
#
_entry.id   369ebf19e5d81660e9f0c93994dd91d9
#
_cell.length_a   1.000
_cell.length_b   1.000
_cell.length_c   1.000
_cell.angle_alpha   90.00
_cell.angle_beta   90.00
_cell.angle_gamma   90.00
#
_symmetry.space_group_name_H-M   'P 1'
#
loop_
_entity.id
_entity.type
_entity.pdbx_description
1 polymer ?
#
loop_
_entity_poly.entity_id
_entity_poly.type
_entity_poly.pdbx_seq_one_letter_code
_entity_poly.pdbx_strand_id
1 'polypeptide(L)'
;MKRILVKVVAAAAILASLTAADGCNSKVDSNRPPQDHVVDPAKARIAQIRITEASGPYTLLVIVRDGKGGVDTIHETVSGGQWRKDVRYTSGLRLEIRVKVNGHPGDIFACQIVDGKDNRDKERSAGGVLCALTTQR
;
A
#
# COMPACT_ATOMS: atom_id res chain seq x y z
N MET A 1 11.25 53.41 14.32
CA MET A 1 10.71 52.82 14.26
C MET A 1 10.27 52.18 13.29
N LYS A 2 10.24 51.67 12.86
CA LYS A 2 9.88 51.22 12.10
C LYS A 2 10.14 50.18 11.54
N ARG A 3 10.46 49.64 11.38
CA ARG A 3 10.83 48.76 10.95
C ARG A 3 10.33 47.74 10.60
N ILE A 4 9.91 47.36 10.59
CA ILE A 4 9.38 46.41 10.67
C ILE A 4 8.84 45.74 9.69
N LEU A 5 8.46 46.04 9.12
CA LEU A 5 7.85 45.51 8.24
C LEU A 5 8.23 44.64 7.51
N VAL A 6 8.83 44.57 7.25
CA VAL A 6 9.32 43.84 6.49
C VAL A 6 9.02 42.60 6.35
N LYS A 7 9.11 42.05 7.11
CA LYS A 7 9.08 40.87 7.04
C LYS A 7 8.21 40.19 6.41
N VAL A 8 7.47 40.41 6.35
CA VAL A 8 6.53 39.81 5.93
C VAL A 8 6.54 39.18 4.74
N VAL A 9 6.97 39.66 3.99
CA VAL A 9 6.94 39.16 2.84
C VAL A 9 7.38 37.93 2.55
N ALA A 10 8.28 37.66 3.09
CA ALA A 10 8.89 36.49 2.79
C ALA A 10 7.98 35.37 2.74
N ALA A 11 7.15 35.49 3.47
CA ALA A 11 6.39 34.34 3.60
C ALA A 11 5.76 33.91 2.39
N ALA A 12 5.40 34.77 1.72
CA ALA A 12 4.62 34.33 0.66
C ALA A 12 5.32 33.50 -0.29
N ALA A 13 6.40 33.83 -0.44
CA ALA A 13 7.07 33.14 -1.45
C ALA A 13 7.10 31.74 -1.25
N ILE A 14 7.13 31.40 -0.14
CA ILE A 14 7.31 30.10 0.09
C ILE A 14 6.24 29.32 -0.37
N LEU A 15 5.18 29.81 -0.32
CA LEU A 15 4.19 29.03 -0.68
C LEU A 15 4.24 28.59 -1.97
N ALA A 16 4.57 29.35 -2.71
CA ALA A 16 4.52 28.96 -4.02
C ALA A 16 5.37 27.81 -4.25
N SER A 17 6.38 27.88 -3.65
CA SER A 17 7.30 26.84 -3.99
C SER A 17 6.75 25.57 -3.58
N LEU A 18 6.04 25.58 -2.65
CA LEU A 18 5.62 24.37 -2.27
C LEU A 18 4.80 23.79 -3.19
N THR A 19 4.02 24.49 -3.64
CA THR A 19 3.17 23.86 -4.45
C THR A 19 3.82 23.31 -5.53
N ALA A 20 4.67 23.93 -5.93
CA ALA A 20 5.22 23.40 -7.05
C ALA A 20 5.68 22.16 -6.80
N ALA A 21 6.14 22.15 -5.89
CA ALA A 21 6.69 21.00 -5.73
C ALA A 21 5.94 20.12 -5.87
N ASP A 22 5.35 20.48 -5.67
CA ASP A 22 4.71 19.64 -5.73
C ASP A 22 5.00 18.64 -6.17
N GLY A 23 5.84 18.41 -5.96
CA GLY A 23 6.04 17.19 -5.96
C GLY A 23 4.91 16.57 -6.26
N CYS A 24 4.14 17.15 -6.49
CA CYS A 24 3.03 16.67 -6.88
C CYS A 24 3.15 15.56 -7.71
N ASN A 25 4.07 15.55 -8.39
CA ASN A 25 4.21 14.53 -9.31
C ASN A 25 4.28 13.21 -8.72
N SER A 26 5.01 13.10 -7.71
CA SER A 26 5.12 11.79 -7.11
C SER A 26 3.81 11.37 -6.55
N LYS A 27 3.00 12.31 -6.23
CA LYS A 27 1.77 11.90 -5.70
C LYS A 27 0.85 11.42 -6.74
N VAL A 28 1.00 11.96 -7.88
CA VAL A 28 0.16 11.54 -8.94
C VAL A 28 0.42 10.09 -9.24
N ASP A 29 1.64 9.72 -9.17
CA ASP A 29 1.97 8.36 -9.48
C ASP A 29 1.43 7.40 -8.44
N SER A 30 1.39 7.83 -7.22
CA SER A 30 0.85 6.97 -6.19
C SER A 30 -0.66 6.89 -6.26
N ASN A 31 -1.28 7.84 -6.88
CA ASN A 31 -2.70 7.79 -7.06
C ASN A 31 -3.09 7.14 -8.38
N ARG A 32 -2.14 6.65 -9.07
CA ARG A 32 -2.46 5.88 -10.26
C ARG A 32 -3.35 4.75 -9.80
N PRO A 33 -4.54 4.66 -10.33
CA PRO A 33 -5.38 3.55 -9.99
C PRO A 33 -4.57 2.30 -10.33
N PRO A 34 -4.67 1.30 -9.52
CA PRO A 34 -4.02 0.05 -9.84
C PRO A 34 -4.41 -0.25 -11.26
N GLN A 35 -3.41 -0.50 -12.06
CA GLN A 35 -3.69 -0.80 -13.44
C GLN A 35 -4.71 -1.92 -13.40
N ASP A 36 -5.87 -1.61 -13.87
CA ASP A 36 -6.84 -2.64 -14.02
C ASP A 36 -6.21 -3.60 -15.00
N HIS A 37 -5.65 -4.63 -14.47
CA HIS A 37 -5.34 -5.77 -15.28
C HIS A 37 -6.65 -6.07 -15.98
N VAL A 38 -6.65 -6.10 -17.27
CA VAL A 38 -7.87 -6.29 -18.03
C VAL A 38 -8.54 -7.51 -17.48
N VAL A 39 -9.40 -7.27 -16.54
CA VAL A 39 -10.07 -8.34 -15.84
C VAL A 39 -11.33 -8.61 -16.62
N ASP A 40 -11.43 -9.81 -17.09
CA ASP A 40 -12.67 -10.27 -17.70
C ASP A 40 -13.78 -10.16 -16.63
N PRO A 41 -14.78 -9.31 -16.83
CA PRO A 41 -15.81 -9.11 -15.83
C PRO A 41 -16.53 -10.39 -15.43
N ALA A 42 -16.64 -11.34 -16.32
CA ALA A 42 -17.30 -12.60 -16.06
C ALA A 42 -16.46 -13.53 -15.16
N LYS A 43 -15.17 -13.27 -15.07
CA LYS A 43 -14.24 -14.09 -14.29
C LYS A 43 -13.53 -13.30 -13.22
N ALA A 44 -14.01 -12.13 -12.91
CA ALA A 44 -13.39 -11.25 -11.93
C ALA A 44 -13.47 -11.84 -10.53
N ARG A 45 -12.37 -11.84 -9.84
CA ARG A 45 -12.28 -12.21 -8.42
C ARG A 45 -11.55 -11.12 -7.65
N ILE A 46 -11.72 -11.13 -6.36
CA ILE A 46 -11.07 -10.18 -5.46
C ILE A 46 -10.34 -10.94 -4.38
N ALA A 47 -9.06 -10.66 -4.25
CA ALA A 47 -8.27 -11.06 -3.11
C ALA A 47 -8.14 -9.84 -2.18
N GLN A 48 -8.31 -10.04 -0.90
CA GLN A 48 -8.20 -8.99 0.10
C GLN A 48 -6.92 -9.12 0.89
N ILE A 49 -6.18 -8.04 0.97
CA ILE A 49 -4.99 -7.95 1.79
C ILE A 49 -5.35 -7.09 2.99
N ARG A 50 -5.04 -7.55 4.18
CA ARG A 50 -5.35 -6.83 5.42
C ARG A 50 -4.17 -6.87 6.37
N ILE A 51 -3.88 -5.75 6.99
CA ILE A 51 -3.09 -5.70 8.20
C ILE A 51 -4.12 -5.59 9.32
N THR A 52 -4.30 -6.64 10.06
CA THR A 52 -5.37 -6.76 11.04
C THR A 52 -4.95 -6.31 12.44
N GLU A 53 -3.65 -6.27 12.70
CA GLU A 53 -3.11 -5.81 13.97
C GLU A 53 -1.81 -5.07 13.70
N ALA A 54 -1.64 -3.92 14.29
CA ALA A 54 -0.41 -3.15 14.26
C ALA A 54 -0.38 -2.27 15.51
N SER A 55 0.48 -2.60 16.44
CA SER A 55 0.59 -1.86 17.69
C SER A 55 1.44 -0.61 17.59
N GLY A 56 2.09 -0.39 16.49
CA GLY A 56 2.90 0.81 16.22
C GLY A 56 3.02 1.10 14.74
N PRO A 57 3.80 2.11 14.38
CA PRO A 57 4.01 2.45 12.99
C PRO A 57 4.82 1.39 12.26
N TYR A 58 4.62 1.28 10.98
CA TYR A 58 5.28 0.27 10.15
C TYR A 58 5.47 0.71 8.70
N THR A 59 6.40 0.05 8.02
CA THR A 59 6.51 0.13 6.59
C THR A 59 5.89 -1.10 5.96
N LEU A 60 5.17 -0.89 4.90
CA LEU A 60 4.44 -1.94 4.21
C LEU A 60 4.97 -2.07 2.79
N LEU A 61 5.29 -3.28 2.40
CA LEU A 61 5.63 -3.61 1.03
C LEU A 61 4.69 -4.71 0.56
N VAL A 62 3.95 -4.42 -0.49
CA VAL A 62 3.07 -5.40 -1.11
C VAL A 62 3.53 -5.61 -2.55
N ILE A 63 3.72 -6.85 -2.92
CA ILE A 63 4.06 -7.23 -4.29
C ILE A 63 2.96 -8.16 -4.79
N VAL A 64 2.37 -7.79 -5.89
CA VAL A 64 1.34 -8.58 -6.56
C VAL A 64 1.86 -8.95 -7.94
N ARG A 65 1.91 -10.23 -8.24
CA ARG A 65 2.33 -10.73 -9.55
C ARG A 65 1.19 -11.49 -10.17
N ASP A 66 0.84 -11.10 -11.37
CA ASP A 66 -0.15 -11.86 -12.14
C ASP A 66 0.55 -12.93 -12.98
N GLY A 67 -0.21 -13.89 -13.44
CA GLY A 67 0.35 -14.96 -14.25
C GLY A 67 0.75 -14.55 -15.66
N LYS A 68 0.58 -13.30 -16.01
CA LYS A 68 0.94 -12.78 -17.35
C LYS A 68 2.20 -11.93 -17.35
N GLY A 69 2.88 -11.86 -16.23
CA GLY A 69 4.12 -11.09 -16.11
C GLY A 69 3.95 -9.68 -15.56
N GLY A 70 2.75 -9.29 -15.21
CA GLY A 70 2.50 -8.01 -14.56
C GLY A 70 2.94 -8.05 -13.10
N VAL A 71 3.56 -6.97 -12.65
CA VAL A 71 3.99 -6.82 -11.26
C VAL A 71 3.57 -5.45 -10.75
N ASP A 72 2.79 -5.44 -9.69
CA ASP A 72 2.44 -4.23 -8.97
C ASP A 72 3.15 -4.22 -7.62
N THR A 73 3.71 -3.11 -7.27
CA THR A 73 4.41 -2.93 -5.99
C THR A 73 3.84 -1.72 -5.26
N ILE A 74 3.50 -1.91 -4.00
CA ILE A 74 3.07 -0.84 -3.13
C ILE A 74 4.06 -0.73 -2.01
N HIS A 75 4.57 0.45 -1.76
CA HIS A 75 5.47 0.72 -0.67
C HIS A 75 4.96 1.94 0.10
N GLU A 76 4.52 1.73 1.32
CA GLU A 76 3.93 2.76 2.14
C GLU A 76 4.48 2.77 3.56
N THR A 77 4.47 3.93 4.19
CA THR A 77 4.73 4.07 5.61
C THR A 77 3.41 4.40 6.28
N VAL A 78 3.02 3.57 7.23
CA VAL A 78 1.74 3.68 7.92
C VAL A 78 1.99 4.04 9.37
N SER A 79 1.29 5.03 9.87
CA SER A 79 1.50 5.52 11.24
C SER A 79 0.97 4.56 12.31
N GLY A 80 0.26 3.56 11.93
CA GLY A 80 -0.29 2.55 12.83
C GLY A 80 -1.70 2.17 12.44
N GLY A 81 -2.23 1.17 13.08
CA GLY A 81 -3.59 0.73 12.85
C GLY A 81 -3.74 -0.22 11.66
N GLN A 82 -4.97 -0.46 11.32
CA GLN A 82 -5.31 -1.41 10.27
C GLN A 82 -5.13 -0.82 8.88
N TRP A 83 -4.81 -1.67 7.94
CA TRP A 83 -4.68 -1.32 6.53
C TRP A 83 -5.35 -2.40 5.70
N ARG A 84 -5.94 -2.01 4.59
CA ARG A 84 -6.64 -2.95 3.72
C ARG A 84 -6.52 -2.54 2.26
N LYS A 85 -6.41 -3.53 1.40
CA LYS A 85 -6.48 -3.33 -0.05
C LYS A 85 -7.13 -4.53 -0.71
N ASP A 86 -7.95 -4.25 -1.71
CA ASP A 86 -8.56 -5.27 -2.55
C ASP A 86 -7.78 -5.33 -3.87
N VAL A 87 -7.46 -6.54 -4.29
CA VAL A 87 -6.77 -6.79 -5.54
C VAL A 87 -7.73 -7.56 -6.46
N ARG A 88 -8.05 -6.97 -7.58
CA ARG A 88 -8.90 -7.63 -8.58
C ARG A 88 -8.04 -8.44 -9.52
N TYR A 89 -8.48 -9.60 -9.87
CA TYR A 89 -7.79 -10.47 -10.81
C TYR A 89 -8.77 -11.38 -11.56
N THR A 90 -8.29 -12.01 -12.63
CA THR A 90 -9.10 -12.92 -13.43
C THR A 90 -8.96 -14.34 -12.89
N SER A 91 -10.06 -14.99 -12.62
CA SER A 91 -10.08 -16.39 -12.20
C SER A 91 -9.43 -17.28 -13.28
N GLY A 92 -8.66 -18.24 -12.84
CA GLY A 92 -7.93 -19.14 -13.75
C GLY A 92 -6.51 -18.69 -14.06
N LEU A 93 -6.14 -17.49 -13.66
CA LEU A 93 -4.76 -17.04 -13.75
C LEU A 93 -4.08 -17.21 -12.39
N ARG A 94 -2.81 -17.50 -12.45
CA ARG A 94 -2.03 -17.57 -11.21
C ARG A 94 -1.79 -16.16 -10.68
N LEU A 95 -2.18 -15.91 -9.46
CA LEU A 95 -1.90 -14.68 -8.77
C LEU A 95 -1.00 -15.00 -7.57
N GLU A 96 0.06 -14.24 -7.41
CA GLU A 96 0.93 -14.35 -6.25
C GLU A 96 0.94 -13.01 -5.53
N ILE A 97 0.63 -13.02 -4.25
CA ILE A 97 0.64 -11.83 -3.41
C ILE A 97 1.63 -12.07 -2.27
N ARG A 98 2.51 -11.12 -2.06
CA ARG A 98 3.43 -11.11 -0.92
C ARG A 98 3.29 -9.80 -0.19
N VAL A 99 3.17 -9.87 1.12
CA VAL A 99 3.03 -8.71 1.99
C VAL A 99 4.11 -8.77 3.06
N LYS A 100 4.92 -7.75 3.13
CA LYS A 100 5.95 -7.64 4.15
C LYS A 100 5.71 -6.40 4.98
N VAL A 101 5.65 -6.58 6.27
CA VAL A 101 5.47 -5.49 7.24
C VAL A 101 6.72 -5.44 8.11
N ASN A 102 7.30 -4.28 8.26
CA ASN A 102 8.42 -4.07 9.15
C ASN A 102 8.12 -2.91 10.10
N GLY A 103 8.31 -3.12 11.37
CA GLY A 103 8.12 -2.11 12.39
C GLY A 103 9.13 -2.26 13.52
N HIS A 104 8.84 -1.64 14.64
CA HIS A 104 9.71 -1.71 15.80
C HIS A 104 9.70 -3.14 16.39
N PRO A 105 10.85 -3.64 16.85
CA PRO A 105 10.93 -5.02 17.34
C PRO A 105 9.97 -5.42 18.43
N GLY A 106 9.53 -4.47 19.23
CA GLY A 106 8.59 -4.75 20.30
C GLY A 106 7.12 -4.70 19.90
N ASP A 107 6.84 -4.25 18.69
CA ASP A 107 5.47 -4.13 18.24
C ASP A 107 4.98 -5.41 17.59
N ILE A 108 3.69 -5.65 17.69
CA ILE A 108 3.08 -6.84 17.14
C ILE A 108 2.32 -6.49 15.87
N PHE A 109 2.52 -7.30 14.86
CA PHE A 109 1.86 -7.13 13.58
C PHE A 109 1.19 -8.43 13.15
N ALA A 110 0.04 -8.29 12.53
CA ALA A 110 -0.67 -9.42 11.92
C ALA A 110 -1.15 -9.04 10.54
N CYS A 111 -0.90 -9.90 9.58
CA CYS A 111 -1.40 -9.74 8.23
C CYS A 111 -2.29 -10.90 7.84
N GLN A 112 -3.15 -10.65 6.88
CA GLN A 112 -4.03 -11.66 6.33
C GLN A 112 -4.24 -11.39 4.84
N ILE A 113 -4.18 -12.45 4.05
CA ILE A 113 -4.56 -12.40 2.64
C ILE A 113 -5.67 -13.42 2.45
N VAL A 114 -6.78 -13.00 1.87
CA VAL A 114 -7.94 -13.86 1.68
C VAL A 114 -8.36 -13.84 0.22
N ASP A 115 -8.46 -15.01 -0.37
CA ASP A 115 -9.00 -15.19 -1.69
C ASP A 115 -10.13 -16.22 -1.63
N GLY A 116 -11.36 -15.77 -1.66
CA GLY A 116 -12.51 -16.63 -1.51
C GLY A 116 -12.69 -17.13 -0.08
N LYS A 117 -13.37 -18.27 0.05
CA LYS A 117 -13.72 -18.79 1.38
C LYS A 117 -12.61 -19.64 2.00
N ASP A 118 -11.90 -20.35 1.17
CA ASP A 118 -11.00 -21.40 1.64
C ASP A 118 -9.52 -21.09 1.46
N ASN A 119 -9.18 -20.15 0.61
CA ASN A 119 -7.80 -19.80 0.34
C ASN A 119 -7.42 -18.54 1.12
N ARG A 120 -6.62 -18.74 2.14
CA ARG A 120 -6.19 -17.64 3.02
C ARG A 120 -4.82 -17.93 3.61
N ASP A 121 -4.08 -16.87 3.83
CA ASP A 121 -2.85 -16.88 4.61
C ASP A 121 -2.98 -15.87 5.75
N LYS A 122 -2.53 -16.24 6.93
CA LYS A 122 -2.62 -15.37 8.11
C LYS A 122 -1.41 -15.61 8.99
N GLU A 123 -0.68 -14.55 9.25
CA GLU A 123 0.52 -14.59 10.07
C GLU A 123 0.52 -13.49 11.12
N ARG A 124 1.17 -13.73 12.24
CA ARG A 124 1.30 -12.79 13.34
C ARG A 124 2.68 -12.91 13.97
N SER A 125 3.36 -11.80 14.13
CA SER A 125 4.74 -11.79 14.65
C SER A 125 5.11 -10.44 15.24
N ALA A 126 6.16 -10.43 16.05
CA ALA A 126 6.73 -9.21 16.61
C ALA A 126 7.79 -8.64 15.67
N GLY A 127 7.85 -7.34 15.58
CA GLY A 127 8.86 -6.62 14.78
C GLY A 127 8.55 -6.56 13.30
N GLY A 128 7.79 -7.48 12.80
CA GLY A 128 7.41 -7.56 11.40
C GLY A 128 6.73 -8.87 11.08
N VAL A 129 6.07 -8.93 9.94
CA VAL A 129 5.34 -10.12 9.53
C VAL A 129 5.36 -10.25 8.02
N LEU A 130 5.31 -11.48 7.55
CA LEU A 130 5.27 -11.78 6.13
C LEU A 130 4.08 -12.69 5.85
N CYS A 131 3.20 -12.26 4.96
CA CYS A 131 2.12 -13.10 4.44
C CYS A 131 2.33 -13.32 2.95
N ALA A 132 1.99 -14.49 2.48
CA ALA A 132 2.11 -14.81 1.06
C ALA A 132 0.98 -15.75 0.63
N LEU A 133 0.35 -15.45 -0.46
CA LEU A 133 -0.70 -16.27 -1.02
C LEU A 133 -0.47 -16.47 -2.51
N THR A 134 -0.61 -17.69 -2.95
CA THR A 134 -0.63 -18.00 -4.38
C THR A 134 -1.97 -18.67 -4.69
N THR A 135 -2.67 -18.11 -5.64
CA THR A 135 -3.91 -18.75 -6.09
C THR A 135 -3.56 -19.89 -7.01
N GLN A 136 -4.18 -21.00 -6.78
CA GLN A 136 -4.06 -22.15 -7.68
C GLN A 136 -5.30 -22.19 -8.58
N ARG A 137 -5.13 -22.83 -9.69
CA ARG A 137 -6.22 -23.02 -10.65
C ARG A 137 -7.33 -23.90 -10.06
#